data_974c43a5d6808bc538eff296bcd61347
#
_entry.id   974c43a5d6808bc538eff296bcd61347
#
_cell.length_a   1.000
_cell.length_b   1.000
_cell.length_c   1.000
_cell.angle_alpha   90.00
_cell.angle_beta   90.00
_cell.angle_gamma   90.00
#
_symmetry.space_group_name_H-M   'P 1'
#
loop_
_entity.id
_entity.type
_entity.pdbx_description
1 polymer ?
#
loop_
_entity_poly.entity_id
_entity_poly.type
_entity_poly.pdbx_seq_one_letter_code
_entity_poly.pdbx_strand_id
1 'polypeptide(L)'
;MHIVVVDRSGEIVGRRSMTDAWGGSVSIAKAKAYTAAAFSSNENALSTRSLGPLTQPGGPLWNIGNSNYGGDNPGLIEFPGGLPLYKSGFLVGAVGVSGDGVEQDENVAEAAAEGFEPIDAIRPDTVTDGGVPYTQ
;
A
#
# COMPACT_ATOMS: atom_id res chain seq x y z
N MET A 1 -0.78 -14.15 8.46
CA MET A 1 -0.90 -12.96 7.61
C MET A 1 -0.90 -13.35 6.14
N HIS A 2 -1.34 -12.45 5.30
CA HIS A 2 -1.36 -12.60 3.84
C HIS A 2 -0.48 -11.54 3.21
N ILE A 3 0.25 -11.92 2.16
CA ILE A 3 1.06 -11.00 1.35
C ILE A 3 0.52 -11.07 -0.08
N VAL A 4 0.20 -9.93 -0.65
CA VAL A 4 -0.30 -9.81 -2.03
C VAL A 4 0.59 -8.85 -2.79
N VAL A 5 0.98 -9.22 -4.01
CA VAL A 5 1.72 -8.35 -4.92
C VAL A 5 0.86 -8.11 -6.15
N VAL A 6 0.73 -6.85 -6.53
CA VAL A 6 0.04 -6.45 -7.75
C VAL A 6 1.02 -5.80 -8.72
N ASP A 7 0.67 -5.81 -10.00
CA ASP A 7 1.39 -5.04 -11.00
C ASP A 7 0.95 -3.55 -10.97
N ARG A 8 1.49 -2.75 -11.88
CA ARG A 8 1.19 -1.31 -11.94
C ARG A 8 -0.29 -1.00 -12.20
N SER A 9 -1.02 -1.90 -12.86
CA SER A 9 -2.46 -1.74 -13.13
C SER A 9 -3.34 -2.23 -11.97
N GLY A 10 -2.74 -2.79 -10.92
CA GLY A 10 -3.48 -3.32 -9.78
C GLY A 10 -3.87 -4.80 -9.91
N GLU A 11 -3.44 -5.48 -10.97
CA GLU A 11 -3.70 -6.90 -11.15
C GLU A 11 -2.78 -7.74 -10.26
N ILE A 12 -3.33 -8.77 -9.61
CA ILE A 12 -2.57 -9.63 -8.72
C ILE A 12 -1.60 -10.49 -9.52
N VAL A 13 -0.31 -10.39 -9.20
CA VAL A 13 0.76 -11.19 -9.81
C VAL A 13 1.36 -12.21 -8.84
N GLY A 14 1.09 -12.08 -7.56
CA GLY A 14 1.56 -13.02 -6.55
C GLY A 14 0.77 -12.91 -5.25
N ARG A 15 0.66 -14.04 -4.56
CA ARG A 15 0.00 -14.12 -3.26
C ARG A 15 0.65 -15.20 -2.40
N ARG A 16 0.87 -14.88 -1.15
CA ARG A 16 1.34 -15.83 -0.15
C ARG A 16 0.51 -15.70 1.11
N SER A 17 0.12 -16.82 1.69
CA SER A 17 -0.64 -16.85 2.93
C SER A 17 0.02 -17.80 3.92
N MET A 18 0.09 -17.39 5.19
CA MET A 18 0.46 -18.30 6.27
C MET A 18 -0.65 -19.31 6.51
N THR A 19 -0.29 -20.51 6.99
CA THR A 19 -1.23 -21.61 7.18
C THR A 19 -2.37 -21.26 8.15
N ASP A 20 -2.06 -20.46 9.18
CA ASP A 20 -3.00 -20.02 10.22
C ASP A 20 -3.57 -18.63 9.98
N ALA A 21 -3.37 -18.06 8.79
CA ALA A 21 -3.81 -16.70 8.48
C ALA A 21 -5.34 -16.62 8.42
N TRP A 22 -5.89 -15.60 9.08
CA TRP A 22 -7.32 -15.34 9.05
C TRP A 22 -7.78 -14.96 7.64
N GLY A 23 -8.78 -15.69 7.12
CA GLY A 23 -9.27 -15.51 5.76
C GLY A 23 -9.80 -14.10 5.45
N GLY A 24 -10.33 -13.40 6.45
CA GLY A 24 -10.82 -12.03 6.31
C GLY A 24 -9.74 -11.01 5.95
N SER A 25 -8.48 -11.28 6.25
CA SER A 25 -7.37 -10.39 5.94
C SER A 25 -6.91 -10.44 4.47
N VAL A 26 -7.36 -11.41 3.69
CA VAL A 26 -6.98 -11.51 2.27
C VAL A 26 -7.47 -10.28 1.49
N SER A 27 -8.74 -9.92 1.64
CA SER A 27 -9.30 -8.74 0.96
C SER A 27 -8.63 -7.44 1.39
N ILE A 28 -8.24 -7.35 2.65
CA ILE A 28 -7.51 -6.18 3.18
C ILE A 28 -6.10 -6.11 2.57
N ALA A 29 -5.38 -7.22 2.49
CA ALA A 29 -4.06 -7.24 1.85
C ALA A 29 -4.13 -6.85 0.38
N LYS A 30 -5.14 -7.35 -0.36
CA LYS A 30 -5.40 -6.95 -1.75
C LYS A 30 -5.68 -5.46 -1.87
N ALA A 31 -6.54 -4.91 -1.00
CA ALA A 31 -6.89 -3.50 -1.00
C ALA A 31 -5.67 -2.62 -0.69
N LYS A 32 -4.81 -3.03 0.24
CA LYS A 32 -3.56 -2.32 0.55
C LYS A 32 -2.62 -2.26 -0.66
N ALA A 33 -2.39 -3.40 -1.33
CA ALA A 33 -1.56 -3.44 -2.53
C ALA A 33 -2.15 -2.58 -3.65
N TYR A 34 -3.44 -2.73 -3.93
CA TYR A 34 -4.14 -1.95 -4.94
C TYR A 34 -4.05 -0.44 -4.64
N THR A 35 -4.28 -0.04 -3.41
CA THR A 35 -4.24 1.37 -2.98
C THR A 35 -2.84 1.97 -3.20
N ALA A 36 -1.79 1.27 -2.78
CA ALA A 36 -0.42 1.74 -2.96
C ALA A 36 -0.08 1.90 -4.45
N ALA A 37 -0.50 0.97 -5.31
CA ALA A 37 -0.31 1.07 -6.76
C ALA A 37 -1.09 2.24 -7.34
N ALA A 38 -2.36 2.41 -6.93
CA ALA A 38 -3.26 3.42 -7.48
C ALA A 38 -2.83 4.86 -7.16
N PHE A 39 -2.26 5.08 -5.97
CA PHE A 39 -1.85 6.41 -5.51
C PHE A 39 -0.38 6.72 -5.76
N SER A 40 0.37 5.82 -6.37
CA SER A 40 1.78 6.02 -6.67
C SER A 40 2.01 6.20 -8.17
N SER A 41 3.10 6.88 -8.51
CA SER A 41 3.53 7.12 -9.89
C SER A 41 5.06 7.08 -9.95
N ASN A 42 5.63 7.31 -11.13
CA ASN A 42 7.08 7.43 -11.26
C ASN A 42 7.65 8.66 -10.53
N GLU A 43 6.80 9.66 -10.25
CA GLU A 43 7.18 10.92 -9.63
C GLU A 43 6.81 11.01 -8.14
N ASN A 44 5.90 10.16 -7.67
CA ASN A 44 5.42 10.18 -6.28
C ASN A 44 5.21 8.77 -5.76
N ALA A 45 5.83 8.47 -4.63
CA ALA A 45 5.69 7.19 -3.95
C ALA A 45 4.84 7.38 -2.69
N LEU A 46 3.66 6.78 -2.65
CA LEU A 46 2.74 6.86 -1.51
C LEU A 46 2.46 5.47 -0.95
N SER A 47 2.81 5.26 0.32
CA SER A 47 2.37 4.08 1.06
C SER A 47 0.93 4.27 1.54
N THR A 48 0.28 3.18 1.93
CA THR A 48 -1.06 3.30 2.53
C THR A 48 -1.02 4.07 3.85
N ARG A 49 0.07 4.01 4.60
CA ARG A 49 0.27 4.86 5.79
C ARG A 49 0.26 6.35 5.43
N SER A 50 0.85 6.72 4.32
CA SER A 50 0.91 8.12 3.86
C SER A 50 -0.47 8.73 3.60
N LEU A 51 -1.48 7.90 3.35
CA LEU A 51 -2.84 8.36 3.10
C LEU A 51 -3.62 8.68 4.37
N GLY A 52 -3.22 8.14 5.51
CA GLY A 52 -3.94 8.29 6.78
C GLY A 52 -4.33 9.73 7.12
N PRO A 53 -3.40 10.70 7.11
CA PRO A 53 -3.73 12.10 7.38
C PRO A 53 -4.72 12.72 6.39
N LEU A 54 -4.75 12.23 5.15
CA LEU A 54 -5.62 12.74 4.09
C LEU A 54 -7.06 12.19 4.21
N THR A 55 -7.26 11.12 4.95
CA THR A 55 -8.55 10.43 5.09
C THR A 55 -9.34 10.89 6.32
N GLN A 56 -8.82 11.83 7.09
CA GLN A 56 -9.50 12.37 8.26
C GLN A 56 -10.70 13.23 7.85
N PRO A 57 -11.69 13.45 8.74
CA PRO A 57 -12.83 14.31 8.47
C PRO A 57 -12.39 15.69 7.94
N GLY A 58 -12.95 16.09 6.80
CA GLY A 58 -12.57 17.33 6.13
C GLY A 58 -11.34 17.20 5.23
N GLY A 59 -10.66 16.07 5.22
CA GLY A 59 -9.53 15.80 4.32
C GLY A 59 -9.98 15.47 2.90
N PRO A 60 -9.08 15.58 1.91
CA PRO A 60 -9.42 15.38 0.50
C PRO A 60 -9.82 13.94 0.16
N LEU A 61 -9.41 12.96 0.98
CA LEU A 61 -9.73 11.55 0.81
C LEU A 61 -10.69 11.04 1.89
N TRP A 62 -11.47 11.93 2.48
CA TRP A 62 -12.46 11.53 3.47
C TRP A 62 -13.37 10.44 2.92
N ASN A 63 -13.54 9.39 3.71
CA ASN A 63 -14.42 8.27 3.39
C ASN A 63 -13.94 7.36 2.24
N ILE A 64 -12.68 7.41 1.88
CA ILE A 64 -12.10 6.58 0.80
C ILE A 64 -12.29 5.08 1.05
N GLY A 65 -12.32 4.65 2.32
CA GLY A 65 -12.55 3.26 2.69
C GLY A 65 -13.92 2.70 2.28
N ASN A 66 -14.86 3.58 1.89
CA ASN A 66 -16.17 3.18 1.37
C ASN A 66 -16.17 2.90 -0.15
N SER A 67 -15.02 2.94 -0.80
CA SER A 67 -14.90 2.68 -2.24
C SER A 67 -15.03 1.18 -2.62
N ASN A 68 -15.10 0.28 -1.65
CA ASN A 68 -15.16 -1.16 -1.86
C ASN A 68 -16.61 -1.66 -1.97
N TYR A 69 -17.38 -1.14 -2.91
CA TYR A 69 -18.76 -1.55 -3.14
C TYR A 69 -18.91 -2.33 -4.44
N GLY A 70 -18.79 -3.65 -4.34
CA GLY A 70 -19.12 -4.56 -5.44
C GLY A 70 -18.11 -4.55 -6.60
N GLY A 71 -18.13 -5.62 -7.37
CA GLY A 71 -17.23 -5.80 -8.51
C GLY A 71 -15.89 -6.42 -8.16
N ASP A 72 -15.02 -6.51 -9.15
CA ASP A 72 -13.71 -7.15 -9.03
C ASP A 72 -12.64 -6.25 -8.39
N ASN A 73 -12.96 -4.97 -8.22
CA ASN A 73 -12.05 -4.00 -7.61
C ASN A 73 -11.97 -4.26 -6.10
N PRO A 74 -10.76 -4.46 -5.53
CA PRO A 74 -10.61 -4.69 -4.09
C PRO A 74 -10.95 -3.47 -3.22
N GLY A 75 -11.12 -2.28 -3.84
CA GLY A 75 -11.34 -1.03 -3.13
C GLY A 75 -10.07 -0.37 -2.64
N LEU A 76 -10.23 0.79 -2.02
CA LEU A 76 -9.14 1.61 -1.48
C LEU A 76 -9.16 1.56 0.04
N ILE A 77 -7.99 1.51 0.67
CA ILE A 77 -7.87 1.43 2.11
C ILE A 77 -6.61 2.18 2.59
N GLU A 78 -6.73 2.86 3.74
CA GLU A 78 -5.68 3.69 4.32
C GLU A 78 -4.86 3.00 5.41
N PHE A 79 -5.12 1.73 5.70
CA PHE A 79 -4.40 1.02 6.76
C PHE A 79 -2.96 0.70 6.33
N PRO A 80 -1.97 0.94 7.22
CA PRO A 80 -0.56 0.64 6.93
C PRO A 80 -0.32 -0.80 6.49
N GLY A 81 0.69 -1.02 5.66
CA GLY A 81 1.06 -2.33 5.13
C GLY A 81 1.01 -2.41 3.61
N GLY A 82 0.70 -1.32 2.91
CA GLY A 82 0.76 -1.23 1.45
C GLY A 82 1.90 -0.33 1.00
N LEU A 83 2.82 -0.86 0.19
CA LEU A 83 3.99 -0.12 -0.31
C LEU A 83 4.10 -0.25 -1.83
N PRO A 84 4.35 0.87 -2.55
CA PRO A 84 4.64 0.80 -3.98
C PRO A 84 6.03 0.22 -4.23
N LEU A 85 6.19 -0.49 -5.34
CA LEU A 85 7.44 -1.15 -5.73
C LEU A 85 7.98 -0.49 -6.99
N TYR A 86 9.30 -0.23 -6.98
CA TYR A 86 10.01 0.45 -8.05
C TYR A 86 11.17 -0.38 -8.59
N LYS A 87 11.44 -0.24 -9.88
CA LYS A 87 12.61 -0.84 -10.53
C LYS A 87 13.16 0.15 -11.54
N SER A 88 14.44 0.48 -11.42
CA SER A 88 15.13 1.41 -12.34
C SER A 88 14.40 2.77 -12.47
N GLY A 89 13.81 3.26 -11.38
CA GLY A 89 13.08 4.54 -11.34
C GLY A 89 11.63 4.48 -11.83
N PHE A 90 11.11 3.29 -12.17
CA PHE A 90 9.73 3.12 -12.63
C PHE A 90 8.91 2.38 -11.60
N LEU A 91 7.68 2.84 -11.37
CA LEU A 91 6.68 2.09 -10.60
C LEU A 91 6.35 0.81 -11.35
N VAL A 92 6.59 -0.35 -10.72
CA VAL A 92 6.31 -1.66 -11.32
C VAL A 92 5.15 -2.39 -10.67
N GLY A 93 4.73 -1.98 -9.50
CA GLY A 93 3.64 -2.60 -8.78
C GLY A 93 3.55 -2.15 -7.34
N ALA A 94 2.95 -2.97 -6.51
CA ALA A 94 2.85 -2.73 -5.07
C ALA A 94 2.69 -4.03 -4.30
N VAL A 95 3.05 -4.00 -3.02
CA VAL A 95 2.83 -5.09 -2.07
C VAL A 95 1.85 -4.65 -1.00
N GLY A 96 0.97 -5.54 -0.58
CA GLY A 96 0.06 -5.34 0.55
C GLY A 96 0.15 -6.50 1.52
N VAL A 97 0.23 -6.20 2.81
CA VAL A 97 0.33 -7.18 3.88
C VAL A 97 -0.76 -6.94 4.91
N SER A 98 -1.43 -7.98 5.34
CA SER A 98 -2.46 -7.89 6.38
C SER A 98 -2.57 -9.17 7.20
N GLY A 99 -2.85 -9.04 8.50
CA GLY A 99 -3.23 -10.16 9.33
C GLY A 99 -2.67 -10.20 10.75
N ASP A 100 -1.78 -9.27 11.15
CA ASP A 100 -1.14 -9.36 12.47
C ASP A 100 -0.97 -7.98 13.15
N GLY A 101 -1.76 -7.02 12.72
CA GLY A 101 -1.68 -5.64 13.21
C GLY A 101 -0.84 -4.75 12.31
N VAL A 102 -1.16 -3.46 12.30
CA VAL A 102 -0.63 -2.52 11.31
C VAL A 102 0.90 -2.36 11.35
N GLU A 103 1.49 -2.43 12.53
CA GLU A 103 2.96 -2.32 12.66
C GLU A 103 3.67 -3.54 12.07
N GLN A 104 3.20 -4.75 12.40
CA GLN A 104 3.75 -5.99 11.84
C GLN A 104 3.48 -6.09 10.35
N ASP A 105 2.30 -5.70 9.91
CA ASP A 105 1.94 -5.68 8.49
C ASP A 105 2.91 -4.81 7.70
N GLU A 106 3.22 -3.61 8.22
CA GLU A 106 4.14 -2.69 7.56
C GLU A 106 5.59 -3.20 7.58
N ASN A 107 6.06 -3.74 8.70
CA ASN A 107 7.40 -4.31 8.80
C ASN A 107 7.61 -5.44 7.77
N VAL A 108 6.61 -6.29 7.57
CA VAL A 108 6.68 -7.36 6.57
C VAL A 108 6.60 -6.78 5.15
N ALA A 109 5.80 -5.75 4.93
CA ALA A 109 5.73 -5.06 3.64
C ALA A 109 7.07 -4.41 3.27
N GLU A 110 7.75 -3.76 4.22
CA GLU A 110 9.09 -3.21 4.04
C GLU A 110 10.10 -4.29 3.64
N ALA A 111 10.10 -5.41 4.35
CA ALA A 111 10.98 -6.53 4.02
C ALA A 111 10.68 -7.09 2.62
N ALA A 112 9.41 -7.17 2.25
CA ALA A 112 9.01 -7.62 0.92
C ALA A 112 9.39 -6.62 -0.19
N ALA A 113 9.49 -5.34 0.13
CA ALA A 113 9.86 -4.28 -0.82
C ALA A 113 11.37 -4.11 -0.97
N GLU A 114 12.18 -4.85 -0.21
CA GLU A 114 13.64 -4.73 -0.26
C GLU A 114 14.17 -4.92 -1.69
N GLY A 115 14.95 -3.95 -2.18
CA GLY A 115 15.45 -3.92 -3.54
C GLY A 115 14.49 -3.29 -4.56
N PHE A 116 13.28 -2.89 -4.12
CA PHE A 116 12.27 -2.26 -4.95
C PHE A 116 11.79 -0.93 -4.36
N GLU A 117 12.58 -0.33 -3.50
CA GLU A 117 12.24 0.94 -2.85
C GLU A 117 12.30 2.10 -3.84
N PRO A 118 11.48 3.15 -3.64
CA PRO A 118 11.60 4.37 -4.41
C PRO A 118 12.89 5.13 -4.08
N ILE A 119 13.37 5.95 -5.01
CA ILE A 119 14.45 6.89 -4.73
C ILE A 119 13.94 7.97 -3.76
N ASP A 120 14.84 8.55 -2.97
CA ASP A 120 14.47 9.55 -1.95
C ASP A 120 13.76 10.76 -2.55
N ALA A 121 14.13 11.15 -3.78
CA ALA A 121 13.58 12.34 -4.44
C ALA A 121 12.06 12.31 -4.67
N ILE A 122 11.43 11.11 -4.66
CA ILE A 122 9.97 10.98 -4.88
C ILE A 122 9.21 10.55 -3.62
N ARG A 123 9.90 10.39 -2.50
CA ARG A 123 9.28 10.03 -1.23
C ARG A 123 8.69 11.27 -0.54
N PRO A 124 7.46 11.21 0.00
CA PRO A 124 6.84 12.38 0.64
C PRO A 124 7.64 12.96 1.80
N ASP A 125 8.32 12.11 2.57
CA ASP A 125 9.13 12.52 3.70
C ASP A 125 10.42 13.27 3.33
N THR A 126 10.79 13.24 2.03
CA THR A 126 11.99 13.95 1.54
C THR A 126 11.67 15.12 0.62
N VAL A 127 10.49 15.14 -0.03
CA VAL A 127 10.14 16.18 -1.00
C VAL A 127 9.16 17.23 -0.47
N THR A 128 8.48 16.91 0.63
CA THR A 128 7.48 17.80 1.23
C THR A 128 7.87 18.10 2.67
N ASP A 129 8.14 19.39 2.97
CA ASP A 129 8.44 19.82 4.33
C ASP A 129 7.23 19.51 5.23
N GLY A 130 7.47 18.70 6.28
CA GLY A 130 6.40 18.20 7.12
C GLY A 130 5.52 17.14 6.47
N GLY A 131 5.97 16.57 5.36
CA GLY A 131 5.26 15.49 4.66
C GLY A 131 5.15 14.21 5.48
N VAL A 132 4.25 13.34 5.04
CA VAL A 132 4.03 12.04 5.69
C VAL A 132 5.11 11.07 5.26
N PRO A 133 5.75 10.35 6.18
CA PRO A 133 6.79 9.38 5.83
C PRO A 133 6.30 8.31 4.85
N TYR A 134 7.20 7.85 3.99
CA TYR A 134 6.92 6.70 3.13
C TYR A 134 6.61 5.45 3.96
N THR A 135 7.44 5.22 4.96
CA THR A 135 7.23 4.23 6.03
C THR A 135 7.58 4.88 7.36
N GLN A 136 7.25 4.24 8.43
CA GLN A 136 7.64 4.76 9.76
C GLN A 136 9.06 4.42 10.10
#